data_08838f29fa92c0e3b5b3c5e8b07e2969
#
_entry.id   08838f29fa92c0e3b5b3c5e8b07e2969
#
_cell.length_a   1.000
_cell.length_b   1.000
_cell.length_c   1.000
_cell.angle_alpha   90.00
_cell.angle_beta   90.00
_cell.angle_gamma   90.00
#
_symmetry.space_group_name_H-M   'P 1'
#
loop_
_entity.id
_entity.type
_entity.pdbx_description
1 polymer ?
#
loop_
_entity_poly.entity_id
_entity_poly.type
_entity_poly.pdbx_seq_one_letter_code
_entity_poly.pdbx_strand_id
1 'polypeptide(L)'
;MACGARHRGMTVLAEVTRSGFVESRHHGSLAALNVDGAVVLSVGSPGLAVFGRSSNKPMQAVAMVEAGLDLPPELLVLTCSSHSGERSHVVGVRAILDRFDLTEDDLGNTPDWPLGESARIEAIRAGVAPTPLQQNCSGKHASMLATCVVTGWPLDGYLEQTHPLQLHIGATVARLTGQGVAHVGVDGCGAPVQAISLIGLASAFRTIAMAPPGSAEGQVAAAIRLHPYLLGGGGRDITAMLEEIPGLVAKDGAEGVYAAAMTDGRAVALKVEDGAWRSRPTILLAALQALGIEVGAATARCEELVLGHGRPVGSVRAVGFA
;
A
#
# COMPACT_ATOMS: atom_id res chain seq x y z
N MET A 1 -15.22 22.28 20.19
CA MET A 1 -15.43 22.83 18.84
C MET A 1 -15.82 21.67 17.95
N ALA A 2 -17.07 21.64 17.48
CA ALA A 2 -17.57 20.58 16.60
C ALA A 2 -16.87 20.73 15.23
N CYS A 3 -16.02 19.75 14.89
CA CYS A 3 -15.46 19.63 13.55
C CYS A 3 -16.64 19.36 12.60
N GLY A 4 -17.01 20.39 11.81
CA GLY A 4 -18.04 20.25 10.79
C GLY A 4 -17.61 19.18 9.81
N ALA A 5 -18.25 18.01 9.89
CA ALA A 5 -18.11 16.96 8.90
C ALA A 5 -18.56 17.54 7.55
N ARG A 6 -17.61 17.97 6.71
CA ARG A 6 -17.91 18.23 5.31
C ARG A 6 -18.36 16.89 4.71
N HIS A 7 -19.62 16.81 4.34
CA HIS A 7 -20.12 15.64 3.63
C HIS A 7 -19.24 15.42 2.40
N ARG A 8 -18.49 14.32 2.39
CA ARG A 8 -17.79 13.86 1.20
C ARG A 8 -18.86 13.59 0.14
N GLY A 9 -18.72 14.16 -1.04
CA GLY A 9 -19.60 13.84 -2.16
C GLY A 9 -19.55 12.32 -2.38
N MET A 10 -20.64 11.63 -2.09
CA MET A 10 -20.71 10.16 -2.19
C MET A 10 -20.90 9.78 -3.66
N THR A 11 -19.80 9.50 -4.35
CA THR A 11 -19.84 9.04 -5.75
C THR A 11 -19.64 7.52 -5.79
N VAL A 12 -20.48 6.84 -6.56
CA VAL A 12 -20.35 5.39 -6.80
C VAL A 12 -19.13 5.14 -7.68
N LEU A 13 -18.22 4.29 -7.21
CA LEU A 13 -17.02 3.86 -7.94
C LEU A 13 -17.14 2.42 -8.45
N ALA A 14 -17.92 1.58 -7.77
CA ALA A 14 -18.16 0.21 -8.20
C ALA A 14 -19.56 -0.27 -7.80
N GLU A 15 -20.10 -1.19 -8.59
CA GLU A 15 -21.32 -1.93 -8.33
C GLU A 15 -21.03 -3.42 -8.17
N VAL A 16 -21.71 -4.04 -7.22
CA VAL A 16 -21.76 -5.49 -7.06
C VAL A 16 -23.03 -6.00 -7.69
N THR A 17 -22.92 -6.92 -8.64
CA THR A 17 -24.08 -7.51 -9.31
C THR A 17 -24.25 -8.96 -8.90
N ARG A 18 -25.51 -9.39 -8.83
CA ARG A 18 -25.90 -10.79 -8.63
C ARG A 18 -27.08 -11.10 -9.55
N SER A 19 -26.94 -12.11 -10.40
CA SER A 19 -27.99 -12.55 -11.34
C SER A 19 -28.63 -11.41 -12.14
N GLY A 20 -27.80 -10.45 -12.57
CA GLY A 20 -28.24 -9.26 -13.34
C GLY A 20 -28.81 -8.10 -12.50
N PHE A 21 -28.93 -8.26 -11.19
CA PHE A 21 -29.41 -7.22 -10.27
C PHE A 21 -28.25 -6.54 -9.56
N VAL A 22 -28.29 -5.21 -9.37
CA VAL A 22 -27.30 -4.47 -8.57
C VAL A 22 -27.62 -4.69 -7.09
N GLU A 23 -26.80 -5.53 -6.44
CA GLU A 23 -26.98 -5.93 -5.04
C GLU A 23 -26.46 -4.86 -4.07
N SER A 24 -25.32 -4.22 -4.39
CA SER A 24 -24.73 -3.16 -3.56
C SER A 24 -23.84 -2.23 -4.38
N ARG A 25 -23.45 -1.09 -3.76
CA ARG A 25 -22.59 -0.07 -4.35
C ARG A 25 -21.47 0.30 -3.39
N HIS A 26 -20.27 0.49 -3.93
CA HIS A 26 -19.14 1.05 -3.25
C HIS A 26 -18.95 2.50 -3.66
N HIS A 27 -18.97 3.40 -2.68
CA HIS A 27 -18.74 4.82 -2.86
C HIS A 27 -17.31 5.19 -2.49
N GLY A 28 -16.77 6.25 -3.06
CA GLY A 28 -15.42 6.67 -2.73
C GLY A 28 -14.95 7.91 -3.46
N SER A 29 -13.65 8.11 -3.40
CA SER A 29 -12.94 9.20 -4.07
C SER A 29 -11.74 8.67 -4.83
N LEU A 30 -11.41 9.32 -5.95
CA LEU A 30 -10.29 8.95 -6.80
C LEU A 30 -9.68 10.20 -7.43
N ALA A 31 -8.36 10.21 -7.55
CA ALA A 31 -7.61 11.14 -8.41
C ALA A 31 -6.77 10.35 -9.40
N ALA A 32 -6.76 10.79 -10.67
CA ALA A 32 -5.82 10.30 -11.66
C ALA A 32 -5.06 11.46 -12.31
N LEU A 33 -3.75 11.28 -12.45
CA LEU A 33 -2.80 12.24 -13.01
C LEU A 33 -2.33 11.77 -14.40
N ASN A 34 -2.21 12.72 -15.33
CA ASN A 34 -1.58 12.46 -16.64
C ASN A 34 -0.04 12.48 -16.54
N VAL A 35 0.63 12.34 -17.67
CA VAL A 35 2.11 12.34 -17.79
C VAL A 35 2.73 13.65 -17.26
N ASP A 36 2.05 14.77 -17.35
CA ASP A 36 2.52 16.07 -16.87
C ASP A 36 2.26 16.28 -15.36
N GLY A 37 1.53 15.36 -14.72
CA GLY A 37 1.13 15.45 -13.31
C GLY A 37 -0.14 16.28 -13.08
N ALA A 38 -0.84 16.67 -14.15
CA ALA A 38 -2.14 17.34 -14.03
C ALA A 38 -3.24 16.32 -13.66
N VAL A 39 -4.18 16.73 -12.80
CA VAL A 39 -5.36 15.93 -12.46
C VAL A 39 -6.30 15.92 -13.66
N VAL A 40 -6.47 14.75 -14.30
CA VAL A 40 -7.34 14.55 -15.46
C VAL A 40 -8.63 13.80 -15.14
N LEU A 41 -8.65 13.08 -14.01
CA LEU A 41 -9.85 12.46 -13.48
C LEU A 41 -9.94 12.73 -11.98
N SER A 42 -11.06 13.28 -11.56
CA SER A 42 -11.35 13.62 -10.16
C SER A 42 -12.77 13.18 -9.82
N VAL A 43 -12.88 12.18 -8.96
CA VAL A 43 -14.17 11.62 -8.54
C VAL A 43 -14.30 11.76 -7.02
N GLY A 44 -15.48 12.15 -6.55
CA GLY A 44 -15.72 12.38 -5.13
C GLY A 44 -14.93 13.59 -4.60
N SER A 45 -14.18 13.42 -3.52
CA SER A 45 -13.45 14.49 -2.84
C SER A 45 -11.96 14.16 -2.67
N PRO A 46 -11.16 13.98 -3.74
CA PRO A 46 -9.79 13.49 -3.65
C PRO A 46 -8.80 14.49 -3.02
N GLY A 47 -9.20 15.75 -2.86
CA GLY A 47 -8.44 16.77 -2.13
C GLY A 47 -8.58 16.71 -0.61
N LEU A 48 -9.55 15.96 -0.07
CA LEU A 48 -9.68 15.77 1.37
C LEU A 48 -8.66 14.74 1.88
N ALA A 49 -8.12 15.01 3.07
CA ALA A 49 -7.17 14.11 3.70
C ALA A 49 -7.83 12.78 4.09
N VAL A 50 -7.12 11.70 3.82
CA VAL A 50 -7.44 10.32 4.22
C VAL A 50 -6.18 9.67 4.78
N PHE A 51 -6.32 8.73 5.69
CA PHE A 51 -5.18 7.89 6.06
C PHE A 51 -4.81 6.99 4.88
N GLY A 52 -3.59 7.13 4.37
CA GLY A 52 -3.08 6.32 3.26
C GLY A 52 -2.86 4.85 3.65
N ARG A 53 -2.80 4.57 4.96
CA ARG A 53 -2.54 3.25 5.54
C ARG A 53 -1.28 2.64 4.89
N SER A 54 -1.32 1.38 4.53
CA SER A 54 -0.16 0.71 3.91
C SER A 54 0.24 1.27 2.53
N SER A 55 -0.58 2.11 1.88
CA SER A 55 -0.15 2.83 0.68
C SER A 55 0.89 3.93 0.98
N ASN A 56 1.09 4.30 2.26
CA ASN A 56 2.18 5.20 2.67
C ASN A 56 3.56 4.50 2.73
N LYS A 57 3.62 3.17 2.75
CA LYS A 57 4.88 2.43 2.97
C LYS A 57 5.98 2.71 1.94
N PRO A 58 5.72 2.87 0.63
CA PRO A 58 6.77 3.27 -0.30
C PRO A 58 7.42 4.61 0.05
N MET A 59 6.64 5.60 0.51
CA MET A 59 7.19 6.89 0.98
C MET A 59 8.00 6.73 2.27
N GLN A 60 7.55 5.85 3.19
CA GLN A 60 8.29 5.53 4.41
C GLN A 60 9.61 4.81 4.10
N ALA A 61 9.62 3.92 3.10
CA ALA A 61 10.84 3.26 2.61
C ALA A 61 11.82 4.25 1.99
N VAL A 62 11.34 5.21 1.20
CA VAL A 62 12.17 6.31 0.66
C VAL A 62 12.85 7.05 1.81
N ALA A 63 12.12 7.42 2.86
CA ALA A 63 12.70 8.09 4.03
C ALA A 63 13.81 7.25 4.69
N MET A 64 13.62 5.95 4.83
CA MET A 64 14.62 5.08 5.43
C MET A 64 15.89 4.94 4.57
N VAL A 65 15.73 4.85 3.24
CA VAL A 65 16.87 4.85 2.30
C VAL A 65 17.60 6.20 2.31
N GLU A 66 16.89 7.33 2.37
CA GLU A 66 17.49 8.67 2.52
C GLU A 66 18.30 8.81 3.83
N ALA A 67 17.83 8.14 4.88
CA ALA A 67 18.53 8.10 6.17
C ALA A 67 19.74 7.14 6.18
N GLY A 68 20.03 6.44 5.08
CA GLY A 68 21.18 5.57 4.94
C GLY A 68 20.90 4.08 5.04
N LEU A 69 19.62 3.65 5.10
CA LEU A 69 19.30 2.22 5.05
C LEU A 69 19.72 1.66 3.68
N ASP A 70 20.65 0.71 3.69
CA ASP A 70 21.15 0.01 2.50
C ASP A 70 20.76 -1.48 2.57
N LEU A 71 19.81 -1.86 1.74
CA LEU A 71 19.30 -3.22 1.60
C LEU A 71 19.28 -3.63 0.12
N PRO A 72 19.60 -4.88 -0.20
CA PRO A 72 19.40 -5.40 -1.54
C PRO A 72 17.89 -5.38 -1.90
N PRO A 73 17.54 -5.30 -3.20
CA PRO A 73 16.15 -5.07 -3.64
C PRO A 73 15.13 -6.05 -3.07
N GLU A 74 15.48 -7.32 -2.91
CA GLU A 74 14.62 -8.37 -2.36
C GLU A 74 14.32 -8.19 -0.86
N LEU A 75 15.16 -7.50 -0.12
CA LEU A 75 14.91 -7.13 1.28
C LEU A 75 14.25 -5.74 1.37
N LEU A 76 14.66 -4.80 0.51
CA LEU A 76 14.10 -3.45 0.48
C LEU A 76 12.59 -3.48 0.17
N VAL A 77 12.13 -4.37 -0.70
CA VAL A 77 10.70 -4.49 -0.99
C VAL A 77 9.86 -4.85 0.23
N LEU A 78 10.42 -5.62 1.18
CA LEU A 78 9.74 -5.98 2.43
C LEU A 78 9.45 -4.75 3.31
N THR A 79 10.25 -3.69 3.21
CA THR A 79 9.99 -2.40 3.84
C THR A 79 8.66 -1.78 3.35
N CYS A 80 8.33 -1.99 2.08
CA CYS A 80 7.08 -1.51 1.46
C CYS A 80 5.92 -2.49 1.62
N SER A 81 6.18 -3.73 2.05
CA SER A 81 5.22 -4.83 1.93
C SER A 81 4.06 -4.75 2.94
N SER A 82 2.94 -5.32 2.54
CA SER A 82 1.90 -5.84 3.41
C SER A 82 1.80 -7.33 3.11
N HIS A 83 2.85 -8.05 3.49
CA HIS A 83 3.08 -9.41 3.02
C HIS A 83 2.07 -10.43 3.59
N SER A 84 1.89 -11.50 2.86
CA SER A 84 1.00 -12.60 3.25
C SER A 84 1.50 -13.43 4.44
N GLY A 85 2.74 -13.21 4.92
CA GLY A 85 3.34 -13.97 6.03
C GLY A 85 3.77 -15.38 5.63
N GLU A 86 3.98 -15.62 4.33
CA GLU A 86 4.50 -16.88 3.81
C GLU A 86 5.99 -17.04 4.19
N ARG A 87 6.52 -18.27 4.08
CA ARG A 87 7.89 -18.59 4.51
C ARG A 87 8.96 -17.64 3.95
N SER A 88 8.86 -17.26 2.68
CA SER A 88 9.80 -16.35 2.03
C SER A 88 9.81 -14.96 2.67
N HIS A 89 8.63 -14.46 3.07
CA HIS A 89 8.51 -13.18 3.76
C HIS A 89 9.18 -13.22 5.13
N VAL A 90 8.86 -14.25 5.93
CA VAL A 90 9.42 -14.43 7.27
C VAL A 90 10.94 -14.57 7.21
N VAL A 91 11.47 -15.36 6.26
CA VAL A 91 12.92 -15.50 6.05
C VAL A 91 13.55 -14.16 5.68
N GLY A 92 12.94 -13.39 4.78
CA GLY A 92 13.44 -12.09 4.39
C GLY A 92 13.42 -11.07 5.53
N VAL A 93 12.38 -11.07 6.38
CA VAL A 93 12.33 -10.18 7.55
C VAL A 93 13.42 -10.54 8.55
N ARG A 94 13.63 -11.82 8.82
CA ARG A 94 14.76 -12.26 9.67
C ARG A 94 16.10 -11.85 9.09
N ALA A 95 16.30 -11.97 7.78
CA ALA A 95 17.54 -11.54 7.13
C ALA A 95 17.78 -10.02 7.28
N ILE A 96 16.73 -9.20 7.33
CA ILE A 96 16.87 -7.77 7.67
C ILE A 96 17.33 -7.63 9.11
N LEU A 97 16.69 -8.29 10.07
CA LEU A 97 17.05 -8.21 11.48
C LEU A 97 18.50 -8.67 11.71
N ASP A 98 18.87 -9.86 11.22
CA ASP A 98 20.19 -10.46 11.36
C ASP A 98 21.30 -9.56 10.81
N ARG A 99 21.05 -8.84 9.71
CA ARG A 99 22.02 -7.93 9.06
C ARG A 99 22.44 -6.76 9.97
N PHE A 100 21.61 -6.40 10.93
CA PHE A 100 21.82 -5.26 11.83
C PHE A 100 21.90 -5.67 13.30
N ASP A 101 22.21 -6.96 13.58
CA ASP A 101 22.32 -7.52 14.93
C ASP A 101 21.05 -7.32 15.78
N LEU A 102 19.87 -7.36 15.13
CA LEU A 102 18.55 -7.26 15.73
C LEU A 102 17.87 -8.63 15.82
N THR A 103 16.88 -8.74 16.70
CA THR A 103 16.11 -9.97 16.92
C THR A 103 14.62 -9.73 16.74
N GLU A 104 13.83 -10.81 16.75
CA GLU A 104 12.36 -10.73 16.72
C GLU A 104 11.79 -10.00 17.94
N ASP A 105 12.49 -10.04 19.09
CA ASP A 105 12.06 -9.39 20.33
C ASP A 105 12.15 -7.85 20.25
N ASP A 106 12.93 -7.30 19.30
CA ASP A 106 13.03 -5.87 19.06
C ASP A 106 11.83 -5.32 18.29
N LEU A 107 11.05 -6.21 17.64
CA LEU A 107 9.89 -5.82 16.85
C LEU A 107 8.75 -5.29 17.71
N GLY A 108 8.46 -3.99 17.63
CA GLY A 108 7.39 -3.34 18.38
C GLY A 108 6.00 -3.38 17.69
N ASN A 109 5.87 -4.06 16.55
CA ASN A 109 4.56 -4.19 15.91
C ASN A 109 3.67 -5.22 16.60
N THR A 110 2.36 -4.98 16.55
CA THR A 110 1.34 -5.85 17.17
C THR A 110 1.47 -7.28 16.64
N PRO A 111 1.56 -8.30 17.52
CA PRO A 111 1.51 -9.70 17.10
C PRO A 111 0.20 -10.00 16.34
N ASP A 112 0.31 -10.69 15.21
CA ASP A 112 -0.85 -11.12 14.42
C ASP A 112 -0.54 -12.41 13.66
N TRP A 113 -1.60 -13.03 13.14
CA TRP A 113 -1.51 -14.15 12.22
C TRP A 113 -1.03 -13.67 10.85
N PRO A 114 -0.45 -14.58 10.03
CA PRO A 114 -0.21 -14.31 8.61
C PRO A 114 -1.46 -13.75 7.93
N LEU A 115 -1.27 -12.73 7.08
CA LEU A 115 -2.36 -12.11 6.33
C LEU A 115 -2.90 -13.05 5.23
N GLY A 116 -2.02 -13.84 4.61
CA GLY A 116 -2.37 -14.85 3.61
C GLY A 116 -3.13 -16.01 4.23
N GLU A 117 -4.27 -16.37 3.65
CA GLU A 117 -5.16 -17.41 4.19
C GLU A 117 -4.45 -18.75 4.35
N SER A 118 -3.72 -19.21 3.35
CA SER A 118 -2.99 -20.48 3.38
C SER A 118 -1.95 -20.51 4.49
N ALA A 119 -1.15 -19.44 4.62
CA ALA A 119 -0.14 -19.31 5.67
C ALA A 119 -0.77 -19.24 7.07
N ARG A 120 -1.90 -18.54 7.20
CA ARG A 120 -2.68 -18.47 8.44
C ARG A 120 -3.20 -19.86 8.86
N ILE A 121 -3.79 -20.60 7.92
CA ILE A 121 -4.30 -21.96 8.18
C ILE A 121 -3.15 -22.90 8.59
N GLU A 122 -2.00 -22.80 7.92
CA GLU A 122 -0.81 -23.59 8.25
C GLU A 122 -0.31 -23.29 9.66
N ALA A 123 -0.17 -22.00 10.03
CA ALA A 123 0.26 -21.58 11.35
C ALA A 123 -0.71 -22.06 12.45
N ILE A 124 -2.02 -21.94 12.24
CA ILE A 124 -3.05 -22.42 13.18
C ILE A 124 -2.96 -23.95 13.35
N ARG A 125 -2.83 -24.71 12.24
CA ARG A 125 -2.69 -26.18 12.29
C ARG A 125 -1.41 -26.62 13.00
N ALA A 126 -0.34 -25.85 12.87
CA ALA A 126 0.93 -26.09 13.55
C ALA A 126 0.91 -25.67 15.03
N GLY A 127 -0.19 -25.09 15.54
CA GLY A 127 -0.29 -24.61 16.92
C GLY A 127 0.61 -23.38 17.20
N VAL A 128 1.07 -22.68 16.18
CA VAL A 128 1.91 -21.46 16.33
C VAL A 128 1.02 -20.29 16.76
N ALA A 129 1.40 -19.57 17.79
CA ALA A 129 0.70 -18.37 18.24
C ALA A 129 0.97 -17.18 17.28
N PRO A 130 0.12 -16.14 17.28
CA PRO A 130 0.42 -14.89 16.57
C PRO A 130 1.75 -14.28 17.03
N THR A 131 2.57 -13.81 16.09
CA THR A 131 3.88 -13.17 16.39
C THR A 131 4.03 -11.83 15.67
N PRO A 132 4.90 -10.93 16.17
CA PRO A 132 5.26 -9.71 15.44
C PRO A 132 5.87 -10.02 14.08
N LEU A 133 6.65 -11.09 13.97
CA LEU A 133 7.34 -11.50 12.74
C LEU A 133 6.38 -11.93 11.63
N GLN A 134 5.27 -12.60 11.97
CA GLN A 134 4.26 -13.05 11.01
C GLN A 134 3.32 -11.94 10.57
N GLN A 135 3.21 -10.89 11.35
CA GLN A 135 2.35 -9.75 11.06
C GLN A 135 2.79 -9.04 9.76
N ASN A 136 1.85 -8.67 8.91
CA ASN A 136 2.09 -8.20 7.54
C ASN A 136 2.97 -6.93 7.41
N CYS A 137 3.26 -6.23 8.50
CA CYS A 137 4.11 -5.04 8.51
C CYS A 137 5.51 -5.32 9.10
N SER A 138 5.85 -6.56 9.46
CA SER A 138 7.11 -6.88 10.14
C SER A 138 8.35 -6.43 9.36
N GLY A 139 8.34 -6.54 8.01
CA GLY A 139 9.42 -6.03 7.17
C GLY A 139 9.63 -4.52 7.30
N LYS A 140 8.55 -3.73 7.35
CA LYS A 140 8.64 -2.29 7.62
C LYS A 140 9.25 -2.02 9.00
N HIS A 141 8.83 -2.75 10.04
CA HIS A 141 9.32 -2.54 11.40
C HIS A 141 10.78 -2.96 11.55
N ALA A 142 11.19 -4.08 10.97
CA ALA A 142 12.58 -4.49 10.89
C ALA A 142 13.46 -3.42 10.21
N SER A 143 12.97 -2.84 9.11
CA SER A 143 13.68 -1.77 8.39
C SER A 143 13.70 -0.44 9.17
N MET A 144 12.66 -0.11 9.94
CA MET A 144 12.65 1.03 10.85
C MET A 144 13.72 0.91 11.92
N LEU A 145 13.83 -0.26 12.56
CA LEU A 145 14.86 -0.55 13.54
C LEU A 145 16.25 -0.54 12.91
N ALA A 146 16.43 -1.18 11.75
CA ALA A 146 17.69 -1.15 10.99
C ALA A 146 18.11 0.28 10.66
N THR A 147 17.17 1.16 10.30
CA THR A 147 17.46 2.58 10.08
C THR A 147 17.92 3.27 11.35
N CYS A 148 17.32 2.96 12.51
CA CYS A 148 17.79 3.49 13.79
C CYS A 148 19.22 3.05 14.09
N VAL A 149 19.59 1.79 13.82
CA VAL A 149 20.97 1.31 13.97
C VAL A 149 21.94 2.10 13.09
N VAL A 150 21.63 2.24 11.79
CA VAL A 150 22.49 2.93 10.82
C VAL A 150 22.71 4.40 11.17
N THR A 151 21.67 5.06 11.66
CA THR A 151 21.73 6.50 11.99
C THR A 151 22.20 6.80 13.40
N GLY A 152 22.29 5.76 14.27
CA GLY A 152 22.55 5.96 15.70
C GLY A 152 21.34 6.53 16.46
N TRP A 153 20.13 6.46 15.91
CA TRP A 153 18.91 6.84 16.62
C TRP A 153 18.51 5.77 17.65
N PRO A 154 17.82 6.15 18.74
CA PRO A 154 17.38 5.17 19.72
C PRO A 154 16.51 4.06 19.10
N LEU A 155 16.63 2.83 19.55
CA LEU A 155 15.69 1.76 19.19
C LEU A 155 14.40 1.90 19.99
N ASP A 156 14.51 2.25 21.26
CA ASP A 156 13.36 2.48 22.14
C ASP A 156 12.50 3.64 21.63
N GLY A 157 11.20 3.45 21.64
CA GLY A 157 10.24 4.48 21.24
C GLY A 157 10.22 4.77 19.75
N TYR A 158 10.78 3.94 18.87
CA TYR A 158 10.82 4.17 17.42
C TYR A 158 9.43 4.32 16.77
N LEU A 159 8.38 3.95 17.47
CA LEU A 159 6.99 4.14 17.06
C LEU A 159 6.37 5.46 17.55
N GLU A 160 7.04 6.19 18.42
CA GLU A 160 6.51 7.45 18.92
C GLU A 160 6.61 8.54 17.85
N GLN A 161 5.55 9.34 17.72
CA GLN A 161 5.46 10.40 16.70
C GLN A 161 6.60 11.42 16.78
N THR A 162 7.19 11.61 17.97
CA THR A 162 8.29 12.56 18.21
C THR A 162 9.68 11.94 18.01
N HIS A 163 9.75 10.64 17.74
CA HIS A 163 11.01 9.96 17.50
C HIS A 163 11.68 10.48 16.21
N PRO A 164 13.01 10.65 16.14
CA PRO A 164 13.73 11.18 14.96
C PRO A 164 13.37 10.46 13.67
N LEU A 165 13.24 9.14 13.67
CA LEU A 165 12.81 8.34 12.55
C LEU A 165 11.43 8.76 12.03
N GLN A 166 10.44 8.93 12.92
CA GLN A 166 9.08 9.27 12.54
C GLN A 166 8.95 10.71 12.06
N LEU A 167 9.75 11.62 12.64
CA LEU A 167 9.85 12.99 12.14
C LEU A 167 10.46 13.04 10.73
N HIS A 168 11.51 12.26 10.48
CA HIS A 168 12.11 12.14 9.16
C HIS A 168 11.13 11.54 8.13
N ILE A 169 10.44 10.47 8.48
CA ILE A 169 9.37 9.88 7.65
C ILE A 169 8.29 10.92 7.35
N GLY A 170 7.81 11.66 8.35
CA GLY A 170 6.80 12.70 8.18
C GLY A 170 7.24 13.81 7.20
N ALA A 171 8.50 14.25 7.29
CA ALA A 171 9.08 15.23 6.39
C ALA A 171 9.18 14.71 4.94
N THR A 172 9.61 13.46 4.75
CA THR A 172 9.68 12.83 3.43
C THR A 172 8.29 12.64 2.81
N VAL A 173 7.28 12.22 3.60
CA VAL A 173 5.90 12.15 3.14
C VAL A 173 5.39 13.52 2.69
N ALA A 174 5.63 14.57 3.45
CA ALA A 174 5.24 15.95 3.08
C ALA A 174 5.92 16.39 1.79
N ARG A 175 7.20 16.12 1.62
CA ARG A 175 7.99 16.43 0.41
C ARG A 175 7.43 15.68 -0.81
N LEU A 176 7.24 14.37 -0.73
CA LEU A 176 6.80 13.54 -1.85
C LEU A 176 5.37 13.85 -2.29
N THR A 177 4.50 14.18 -1.33
CA THR A 177 3.10 14.54 -1.63
C THR A 177 2.95 16.01 -2.08
N GLY A 178 3.96 16.85 -1.89
CA GLY A 178 3.90 18.29 -2.16
C GLY A 178 2.94 19.04 -1.24
N GLN A 179 2.59 18.48 -0.08
CA GLN A 179 1.64 19.07 0.87
C GLN A 179 1.99 18.71 2.32
N GLY A 180 1.53 19.53 3.27
CA GLY A 180 1.65 19.20 4.69
C GLY A 180 0.81 17.98 5.06
N VAL A 181 1.29 17.19 6.03
CA VAL A 181 0.52 16.10 6.65
C VAL A 181 -0.63 16.70 7.46
N ALA A 182 -1.87 16.36 7.09
CA ALA A 182 -3.05 16.95 7.71
C ALA A 182 -3.32 16.44 9.13
N HIS A 183 -2.96 15.18 9.38
CA HIS A 183 -3.11 14.54 10.69
C HIS A 183 -2.21 13.31 10.77
N VAL A 184 -1.78 12.94 11.99
CA VAL A 184 -1.04 11.71 12.26
C VAL A 184 -1.85 10.89 13.25
N GLY A 185 -2.18 9.67 12.86
CA GLY A 185 -2.84 8.68 13.71
C GLY A 185 -1.90 7.53 14.05
N VAL A 186 -2.45 6.50 14.71
CA VAL A 186 -1.75 5.24 15.00
C VAL A 186 -2.34 4.14 14.11
N ASP A 187 -1.49 3.47 13.34
CA ASP A 187 -1.90 2.35 12.49
C ASP A 187 -2.09 1.06 13.31
N GLY A 188 -2.75 0.06 12.72
CA GLY A 188 -2.97 -1.24 13.35
C GLY A 188 -1.70 -1.96 13.81
N CYS A 189 -0.56 -1.66 13.21
CA CYS A 189 0.75 -2.19 13.62
C CYS A 189 1.45 -1.37 14.72
N GLY A 190 0.83 -0.28 15.21
CA GLY A 190 1.40 0.61 16.22
C GLY A 190 2.20 1.79 15.67
N ALA A 191 2.61 1.78 14.41
CA ALA A 191 3.39 2.88 13.84
C ALA A 191 2.51 4.11 13.51
N PRO A 192 3.08 5.34 13.51
CA PRO A 192 2.39 6.52 13.02
C PRO A 192 1.92 6.38 11.56
N VAL A 193 0.71 6.83 11.27
CA VAL A 193 0.13 6.86 9.93
C VAL A 193 -0.32 8.27 9.57
N GLN A 194 0.18 8.76 8.43
CA GLN A 194 -0.06 10.11 7.96
C GLN A 194 -1.37 10.18 7.14
N ALA A 195 -2.18 11.20 7.40
CA ALA A 195 -3.33 11.56 6.60
C ALA A 195 -2.94 12.61 5.55
N ILE A 196 -3.16 12.27 4.29
CA ILE A 196 -2.80 13.06 3.10
C ILE A 196 -3.95 12.99 2.10
N SER A 197 -4.00 13.90 1.12
CA SER A 197 -5.00 13.83 0.06
C SER A 197 -4.67 12.72 -0.95
N LEU A 198 -5.66 12.22 -1.69
CA LEU A 198 -5.43 11.26 -2.78
C LEU A 198 -4.64 11.90 -3.93
N ILE A 199 -4.79 13.21 -4.16
CA ILE A 199 -3.97 13.94 -5.14
C ILE A 199 -2.50 13.89 -4.72
N GLY A 200 -2.20 14.17 -3.44
CA GLY A 200 -0.84 14.09 -2.90
C GLY A 200 -0.29 12.66 -2.93
N LEU A 201 -1.11 11.65 -2.62
CA LEU A 201 -0.72 10.25 -2.70
C LEU A 201 -0.36 9.84 -4.14
N ALA A 202 -1.19 10.21 -5.13
CA ALA A 202 -0.89 9.98 -6.54
C ALA A 202 0.40 10.69 -6.99
N SER A 203 0.61 11.94 -6.56
CA SER A 203 1.82 12.71 -6.84
C SER A 203 3.08 12.06 -6.27
N ALA A 204 3.01 11.52 -5.05
CA ALA A 204 4.11 10.79 -4.42
C ALA A 204 4.46 9.51 -5.19
N PHE A 205 3.45 8.72 -5.59
CA PHE A 205 3.67 7.52 -6.40
C PHE A 205 4.26 7.88 -7.77
N ARG A 206 3.78 8.96 -8.40
CA ARG A 206 4.37 9.50 -9.64
C ARG A 206 5.85 9.79 -9.46
N THR A 207 6.22 10.54 -8.42
CA THR A 207 7.62 10.88 -8.11
C THR A 207 8.47 9.63 -7.94
N ILE A 208 8.00 8.65 -7.17
CA ILE A 208 8.71 7.38 -6.94
C ILE A 208 8.85 6.59 -8.25
N ALA A 209 7.79 6.48 -9.05
CA ALA A 209 7.80 5.67 -10.27
C ALA A 209 8.71 6.21 -11.38
N MET A 210 8.88 7.54 -11.46
CA MET A 210 9.69 8.25 -12.47
C MET A 210 11.14 8.47 -12.03
N ALA A 211 11.47 8.19 -10.78
CA ALA A 211 12.76 8.56 -10.21
C ALA A 211 13.94 7.79 -10.87
N PRO A 212 15.11 8.42 -10.98
CA PRO A 212 16.29 7.77 -11.53
C PRO A 212 16.76 6.63 -10.61
N PRO A 213 17.34 5.53 -11.17
CA PRO A 213 17.70 4.31 -10.42
C PRO A 213 18.59 4.53 -9.19
N GLY A 214 19.45 5.54 -9.18
CA GLY A 214 20.38 5.81 -8.07
C GLY A 214 19.78 6.61 -6.91
N SER A 215 18.58 7.17 -7.06
CA SER A 215 17.90 7.90 -5.97
C SER A 215 17.19 6.94 -5.01
N ALA A 216 16.86 7.41 -3.81
CA ALA A 216 16.09 6.62 -2.83
C ALA A 216 14.73 6.19 -3.39
N GLU A 217 14.04 7.08 -4.07
CA GLU A 217 12.78 6.80 -4.75
C GLU A 217 12.95 5.73 -5.84
N GLY A 218 14.02 5.84 -6.66
CA GLY A 218 14.33 4.89 -7.74
C GLY A 218 14.68 3.50 -7.22
N GLN A 219 15.40 3.41 -6.10
CA GLN A 219 15.69 2.12 -5.44
C GLN A 219 14.41 1.45 -4.94
N VAL A 220 13.52 2.20 -4.28
CA VAL A 220 12.20 1.72 -3.82
C VAL A 220 11.35 1.28 -5.01
N ALA A 221 11.28 2.06 -6.09
CA ALA A 221 10.55 1.71 -7.30
C ALA A 221 11.09 0.42 -7.95
N ALA A 222 12.41 0.29 -8.03
CA ALA A 222 13.06 -0.91 -8.57
C ALA A 222 12.75 -2.15 -7.71
N ALA A 223 12.85 -2.04 -6.40
CA ALA A 223 12.53 -3.13 -5.48
C ALA A 223 11.08 -3.63 -5.64
N ILE A 224 10.12 -2.72 -5.75
CA ILE A 224 8.70 -3.06 -5.98
C ILE A 224 8.49 -3.77 -7.31
N ARG A 225 9.11 -3.30 -8.40
CA ARG A 225 8.99 -3.89 -9.74
C ARG A 225 9.65 -5.25 -9.85
N LEU A 226 10.80 -5.43 -9.20
CA LEU A 226 11.58 -6.67 -9.28
C LEU A 226 11.02 -7.80 -8.43
N HIS A 227 10.32 -7.48 -7.34
CA HIS A 227 9.89 -8.47 -6.34
C HIS A 227 8.39 -8.37 -5.97
N PRO A 228 7.46 -8.47 -6.96
CA PRO A 228 6.01 -8.38 -6.71
C PRO A 228 5.52 -9.35 -5.63
N TYR A 229 6.02 -10.58 -5.68
CA TYR A 229 5.65 -11.63 -4.73
C TYR A 229 6.05 -11.29 -3.28
N LEU A 230 7.25 -10.72 -3.06
CA LEU A 230 7.68 -10.31 -1.73
C LEU A 230 6.94 -9.05 -1.23
N LEU A 231 6.38 -8.25 -2.13
CA LEU A 231 5.53 -7.12 -1.74
C LEU A 231 4.16 -7.57 -1.21
N GLY A 232 3.53 -8.55 -1.85
CA GLY A 232 2.16 -8.98 -1.55
C GLY A 232 2.09 -10.41 -1.02
N GLY A 233 2.48 -11.37 -1.83
CA GLY A 233 2.35 -12.81 -1.61
C GLY A 233 1.54 -13.49 -2.71
N GLY A 234 1.40 -14.79 -2.59
CA GLY A 234 0.64 -15.59 -3.53
C GLY A 234 -0.85 -15.24 -3.56
N GLY A 235 -1.42 -15.17 -4.77
CA GLY A 235 -2.85 -14.93 -4.95
C GLY A 235 -3.35 -13.52 -4.60
N ARG A 236 -2.44 -12.57 -4.33
CA ARG A 236 -2.80 -11.18 -4.03
C ARG A 236 -2.98 -10.37 -5.31
N ASP A 237 -3.99 -9.48 -5.32
CA ASP A 237 -4.27 -8.51 -6.38
C ASP A 237 -3.05 -7.65 -6.72
N ILE A 238 -2.36 -7.13 -5.70
CA ILE A 238 -1.15 -6.32 -5.88
C ILE A 238 -0.04 -7.09 -6.62
N THR A 239 0.17 -8.35 -6.28
CA THR A 239 1.15 -9.21 -6.94
C THR A 239 0.77 -9.41 -8.40
N ALA A 240 -0.49 -9.75 -8.68
CA ALA A 240 -1.00 -9.93 -10.03
C ALA A 240 -0.84 -8.67 -10.90
N MET A 241 -1.17 -7.49 -10.38
CA MET A 241 -1.03 -6.23 -11.12
C MET A 241 0.42 -5.90 -11.46
N LEU A 242 1.35 -6.09 -10.52
CA LEU A 242 2.77 -5.80 -10.74
C LEU A 242 3.42 -6.79 -11.71
N GLU A 243 2.96 -8.03 -11.76
CA GLU A 243 3.42 -9.04 -12.72
C GLU A 243 2.89 -8.79 -14.13
N GLU A 244 1.64 -8.32 -14.28
CA GLU A 244 0.96 -8.18 -15.56
C GLU A 244 1.11 -6.79 -16.19
N ILE A 245 1.47 -5.75 -15.43
CA ILE A 245 1.58 -4.37 -15.92
C ILE A 245 3.05 -3.91 -15.82
N PRO A 246 3.85 -4.07 -16.90
CA PRO A 246 5.26 -3.70 -16.89
C PRO A 246 5.48 -2.23 -16.55
N GLY A 247 6.40 -1.95 -15.63
CA GLY A 247 6.74 -0.59 -15.21
C GLY A 247 5.85 0.01 -14.13
N LEU A 248 4.82 -0.71 -13.68
CA LEU A 248 3.96 -0.27 -12.60
C LEU A 248 4.72 -0.23 -11.26
N VAL A 249 4.45 0.81 -10.47
CA VAL A 249 4.69 0.87 -9.03
C VAL A 249 3.34 1.02 -8.36
N ALA A 250 2.98 0.10 -7.50
CA ALA A 250 1.67 0.13 -6.84
C ALA A 250 1.77 -0.33 -5.38
N LYS A 251 0.82 0.12 -4.56
CA LYS A 251 0.66 -0.38 -3.20
C LYS A 251 -0.79 -0.28 -2.74
N ASP A 252 -1.28 -1.41 -2.26
CA ASP A 252 -2.57 -1.51 -1.59
C ASP A 252 -2.49 -1.00 -0.13
N GLY A 253 -3.57 -0.43 0.35
CA GLY A 253 -3.74 -0.01 1.74
C GLY A 253 -4.97 -0.65 2.37
N ALA A 254 -4.99 -0.77 3.69
CA ALA A 254 -6.21 -1.08 4.43
C ALA A 254 -7.28 0.01 4.19
N GLU A 255 -8.51 -0.26 4.63
CA GLU A 255 -9.62 0.70 4.56
C GLU A 255 -9.90 1.22 3.14
N GLY A 256 -9.77 0.34 2.13
CA GLY A 256 -10.17 0.67 0.76
C GLY A 256 -9.23 1.62 0.02
N VAL A 257 -7.98 1.79 0.44
CA VAL A 257 -6.99 2.65 -0.23
C VAL A 257 -6.18 1.84 -1.25
N TYR A 258 -5.85 2.46 -2.38
CA TYR A 258 -4.88 1.96 -3.35
C TYR A 258 -4.21 3.13 -4.07
N ALA A 259 -2.92 2.97 -4.39
CA ALA A 259 -2.21 3.92 -5.24
C ALA A 259 -1.29 3.19 -6.21
N ALA A 260 -1.14 3.76 -7.40
CA ALA A 260 -0.30 3.22 -8.47
C ALA A 260 0.23 4.33 -9.38
N ALA A 261 1.40 4.11 -9.98
CA ALA A 261 1.96 5.00 -11.00
C ALA A 261 2.80 4.23 -12.00
N MET A 262 2.87 4.77 -13.22
CA MET A 262 3.69 4.28 -14.32
C MET A 262 5.01 5.05 -14.42
N THR A 263 5.99 4.48 -15.11
CA THR A 263 7.28 5.12 -15.39
C THR A 263 7.16 6.41 -16.19
N ASP A 264 6.07 6.61 -16.94
CA ASP A 264 5.81 7.82 -17.72
C ASP A 264 5.11 8.94 -16.93
N GLY A 265 4.80 8.68 -15.66
CA GLY A 265 4.23 9.65 -14.75
C GLY A 265 2.70 9.62 -14.62
N ARG A 266 1.99 8.79 -15.38
CA ARG A 266 0.56 8.57 -15.11
C ARG A 266 0.38 7.89 -13.76
N ALA A 267 -0.55 8.40 -12.94
CA ALA A 267 -0.72 7.92 -11.58
C ALA A 267 -2.19 7.94 -11.14
N VAL A 268 -2.55 7.04 -10.25
CA VAL A 268 -3.90 6.93 -9.68
C VAL A 268 -3.79 6.73 -8.17
N ALA A 269 -4.67 7.38 -7.41
CA ALA A 269 -4.92 7.03 -6.01
C ALA A 269 -6.42 7.04 -5.74
N LEU A 270 -6.88 6.08 -4.95
CA LEU A 270 -8.30 5.92 -4.64
C LEU A 270 -8.52 5.57 -3.16
N LYS A 271 -9.72 5.87 -2.69
CA LYS A 271 -10.24 5.48 -1.38
C LYS A 271 -11.69 5.05 -1.54
N VAL A 272 -11.99 3.82 -1.17
CA VAL A 272 -13.35 3.31 -1.01
C VAL A 272 -13.84 3.66 0.39
N GLU A 273 -14.98 4.33 0.51
CA GLU A 273 -15.42 4.97 1.75
C GLU A 273 -15.77 3.97 2.87
N ASP A 274 -16.39 2.85 2.51
CA ASP A 274 -16.74 1.77 3.45
C ASP A 274 -15.55 0.89 3.88
N GLY A 275 -14.35 1.17 3.32
CA GLY A 275 -13.14 0.40 3.61
C GLY A 275 -13.04 -0.96 2.92
N ALA A 276 -14.05 -1.36 2.14
CA ALA A 276 -14.08 -2.66 1.49
C ALA A 276 -12.91 -2.84 0.52
N TRP A 277 -12.17 -3.93 0.70
CA TRP A 277 -11.00 -4.25 -0.12
C TRP A 277 -11.38 -4.81 -1.51
N ARG A 278 -12.51 -5.52 -1.62
CA ARG A 278 -12.91 -6.27 -2.84
C ARG A 278 -13.11 -5.41 -4.07
N SER A 279 -13.48 -4.13 -3.92
CA SER A 279 -13.71 -3.24 -5.07
C SER A 279 -12.48 -2.46 -5.52
N ARG A 280 -11.43 -2.37 -4.68
CA ARG A 280 -10.21 -1.60 -4.98
C ARG A 280 -9.52 -2.00 -6.28
N PRO A 281 -9.26 -3.31 -6.52
CA PRO A 281 -8.54 -3.73 -7.72
C PRO A 281 -9.28 -3.35 -8.99
N THR A 282 -10.58 -3.62 -9.04
CA THR A 282 -11.43 -3.33 -10.20
C THR A 282 -11.48 -1.82 -10.49
N ILE A 283 -11.62 -0.98 -9.45
CA ILE A 283 -11.62 0.48 -9.60
C ILE A 283 -10.26 0.98 -10.09
N LEU A 284 -9.16 0.48 -9.52
CA LEU A 284 -7.81 0.87 -9.94
C LEU A 284 -7.54 0.52 -11.40
N LEU A 285 -7.85 -0.71 -11.81
CA LEU A 285 -7.66 -1.16 -13.19
C LEU A 285 -8.47 -0.33 -14.17
N ALA A 286 -9.74 -0.03 -13.86
CA ALA A 286 -10.57 0.84 -14.69
C ALA A 286 -9.99 2.27 -14.82
N ALA A 287 -9.46 2.82 -13.73
CA ALA A 287 -8.83 4.13 -13.76
C ALA A 287 -7.51 4.13 -14.56
N LEU A 288 -6.70 3.07 -14.47
CA LEU A 288 -5.50 2.89 -15.30
C LEU A 288 -5.88 2.80 -16.79
N GLN A 289 -6.92 2.03 -17.13
CA GLN A 289 -7.45 1.96 -18.51
C GLN A 289 -7.94 3.31 -19.02
N ALA A 290 -8.65 4.08 -18.19
CA ALA A 290 -9.10 5.43 -18.54
C ALA A 290 -7.93 6.40 -18.81
N LEU A 291 -6.75 6.14 -18.22
CA LEU A 291 -5.49 6.83 -18.54
C LEU A 291 -4.80 6.28 -19.79
N GLY A 292 -5.38 5.29 -20.49
CA GLY A 292 -4.77 4.66 -21.66
C GLY A 292 -3.64 3.68 -21.32
N ILE A 293 -3.64 3.10 -20.12
CA ILE A 293 -2.68 2.07 -19.72
C ILE A 293 -3.27 0.70 -20.03
N GLU A 294 -2.51 -0.12 -20.75
CA GLU A 294 -2.87 -1.51 -20.98
C GLU A 294 -2.66 -2.32 -19.70
N VAL A 295 -3.69 -2.99 -19.22
CA VAL A 295 -3.67 -3.74 -17.97
C VAL A 295 -3.56 -5.26 -18.17
N GLY A 296 -3.51 -5.73 -19.41
CA GLY A 296 -3.26 -7.12 -19.76
C GLY A 296 -4.19 -8.11 -19.05
N ALA A 297 -3.62 -9.21 -18.57
CA ALA A 297 -4.34 -10.25 -17.84
C ALA A 297 -4.68 -9.86 -16.38
N ALA A 298 -4.21 -8.70 -15.89
CA ALA A 298 -4.50 -8.25 -14.52
C ALA A 298 -6.01 -8.15 -14.27
N THR A 299 -6.81 -7.76 -15.27
CA THR A 299 -8.27 -7.70 -15.14
C THR A 299 -8.87 -9.06 -14.74
N ALA A 300 -8.48 -10.14 -15.42
CA ALA A 300 -8.99 -11.48 -15.12
C ALA A 300 -8.43 -12.03 -13.80
N ARG A 301 -7.16 -11.74 -13.49
CA ARG A 301 -6.52 -12.18 -12.23
C ARG A 301 -7.03 -11.45 -10.99
N CYS A 302 -7.56 -10.25 -11.14
CA CYS A 302 -8.08 -9.41 -10.06
C CYS A 302 -9.62 -9.34 -10.07
N GLU A 303 -10.30 -10.13 -10.91
CA GLU A 303 -11.76 -10.15 -10.96
C GLU A 303 -12.33 -10.70 -9.65
N GLU A 304 -13.22 -9.93 -9.03
CA GLU A 304 -13.93 -10.34 -7.83
C GLU A 304 -15.31 -10.90 -8.22
N LEU A 305 -15.40 -12.22 -8.20
CA LEU A 305 -16.62 -12.94 -8.59
C LEU A 305 -17.60 -13.03 -7.42
N VAL A 306 -18.86 -12.81 -7.71
CA VAL A 306 -19.97 -13.08 -6.79
C VAL A 306 -20.47 -14.50 -7.04
N LEU A 307 -20.31 -15.36 -6.04
CA LEU A 307 -20.66 -16.76 -6.17
C LEU A 307 -22.06 -17.07 -5.64
N GLY A 308 -22.74 -17.99 -6.32
CA GLY A 308 -23.98 -18.64 -5.90
C GLY A 308 -23.80 -20.16 -6.04
N HIS A 309 -23.90 -20.89 -4.94
CA HIS A 309 -23.68 -22.35 -4.92
C HIS A 309 -22.34 -22.76 -5.60
N GLY A 310 -21.26 -21.98 -5.32
CA GLY A 310 -19.91 -22.21 -5.87
C GLY A 310 -19.73 -21.84 -7.35
N ARG A 311 -20.73 -21.23 -8.01
CA ARG A 311 -20.67 -20.82 -9.42
C ARG A 311 -20.75 -19.31 -9.53
N PRO A 312 -20.05 -18.67 -10.50
CA PRO A 312 -20.20 -17.25 -10.78
C PRO A 312 -21.65 -16.89 -11.15
N VAL A 313 -22.25 -15.96 -10.42
CA VAL A 313 -23.59 -15.43 -10.67
C VAL A 313 -23.58 -13.90 -10.80
N GLY A 314 -22.41 -13.28 -10.64
CA GLY A 314 -22.17 -11.86 -10.78
C GLY A 314 -20.72 -11.50 -10.50
N SER A 315 -20.42 -10.22 -10.46
CA SER A 315 -19.07 -9.70 -10.21
C SER A 315 -19.12 -8.29 -9.62
N VAL A 316 -17.97 -7.80 -9.17
CA VAL A 316 -17.75 -6.39 -8.83
C VAL A 316 -17.29 -5.67 -10.09
N ARG A 317 -17.94 -4.57 -10.46
CA ARG A 317 -17.64 -3.79 -11.66
C ARG A 317 -17.42 -2.32 -11.32
N ALA A 318 -16.36 -1.73 -11.85
CA ALA A 318 -16.14 -0.29 -11.77
C ALA A 318 -17.19 0.46 -12.60
N VAL A 319 -17.60 1.64 -12.15
CA VAL A 319 -18.55 2.51 -12.85
C VAL A 319 -18.06 3.95 -12.86
N GLY A 320 -18.40 4.70 -13.91
CA GLY A 320 -18.06 6.12 -14.03
C GLY A 320 -16.67 6.40 -14.62
N PHE A 321 -16.07 5.44 -15.33
CA PHE A 321 -14.75 5.56 -15.98
C PHE A 321 -14.84 5.57 -17.53
N ALA A 322 -16.03 5.67 -18.10
CA ALA A 322 -16.23 5.73 -19.54
C ALA A 322 -16.21 7.17 -20.04
#